data_bb09400df9264674ffeca5091b84ead2
#
_entry.id   bb09400df9264674ffeca5091b84ead2
#
_cell.length_a   1.000
_cell.length_b   1.000
_cell.length_c   1.000
_cell.angle_alpha   90.00
_cell.angle_beta   90.00
_cell.angle_gamma   90.00
#
_symmetry.space_group_name_H-M   'P 1'
#
loop_
_entity.id
_entity.type
_entity.pdbx_description
1 polymer ?
#
loop_
_entity_poly.entity_id
_entity_poly.type
_entity_poly.pdbx_seq_one_letter_code
_entity_poly.pdbx_strand_id
1 'polypeptide(L)'
;EIRIRDWSSDVCSSDPDVRDGLKPVQRRILYAMYSSGNTHDKNFRKSAKTVGDVIGQYHPHGDSSVYEAMVRLSQDWKLRHVLIEMHGNNGSIDNDPPAAMRYTEAKLSLLAEELLRDINKETVSFIPNYDDTTLEPMVLPSRFPNLLVNGSTGISAGYATDIPPHNLAEVIQATLKYIDNPDITVNQLMKYIKGPDFPTGGIIQGIDGIKKAYES
;
A
#
# COMPACT_ATOMS: atom_id res chain seq x y z
N GLU A 1 -32.58 -7.67 -8.77
CA GLU A 1 -31.76 -6.65 -8.06
C GLU A 1 -30.31 -7.11 -8.13
N ILE A 2 -29.54 -6.51 -9.05
CA ILE A 2 -28.08 -6.68 -9.09
C ILE A 2 -27.57 -5.90 -7.90
N ARG A 3 -27.06 -6.61 -6.88
CA ARG A 3 -26.44 -5.97 -5.71
C ARG A 3 -25.22 -5.17 -6.20
N ILE A 4 -25.21 -3.87 -5.91
CA ILE A 4 -24.11 -2.93 -6.18
C ILE A 4 -22.74 -3.47 -5.65
N ARG A 5 -22.74 -4.51 -4.82
CA ARG A 5 -21.54 -5.21 -4.33
C ARG A 5 -20.75 -5.98 -5.40
N ASP A 6 -21.41 -6.51 -6.45
CA ASP A 6 -20.72 -7.34 -7.45
C ASP A 6 -19.98 -6.51 -8.52
N TRP A 7 -20.36 -5.25 -8.69
CA TRP A 7 -19.68 -4.32 -9.62
C TRP A 7 -18.44 -3.67 -9.03
N SER A 8 -18.34 -3.60 -7.68
CA SER A 8 -17.24 -2.94 -7.01
C SER A 8 -15.99 -3.80 -6.86
N SER A 9 -16.11 -5.14 -6.96
CA SER A 9 -14.96 -6.03 -6.69
C SER A 9 -13.95 -6.09 -7.83
N ASP A 10 -14.37 -6.06 -9.08
CA ASP A 10 -13.47 -6.26 -10.23
C ASP A 10 -12.99 -4.95 -10.86
N VAL A 11 -13.82 -3.89 -10.88
CA VAL A 11 -13.45 -2.58 -11.43
C VAL A 11 -12.76 -1.69 -10.41
N CYS A 12 -13.05 -1.86 -9.12
CA CYS A 12 -12.45 -1.07 -8.03
C CYS A 12 -11.15 -1.69 -7.46
N SER A 13 -10.75 -2.88 -7.92
CA SER A 13 -9.58 -3.60 -7.35
C SER A 13 -8.23 -3.07 -7.82
N SER A 14 -8.21 -2.18 -8.82
CA SER A 14 -6.97 -1.65 -9.40
C SER A 14 -6.52 -0.31 -8.80
N ASP A 15 -7.44 0.48 -8.22
CA ASP A 15 -7.14 1.80 -7.70
C ASP A 15 -6.92 1.79 -6.18
N PRO A 16 -5.93 2.57 -5.68
CA PRO A 16 -5.72 2.72 -4.25
C PRO A 16 -6.77 3.64 -3.63
N ASP A 17 -7.15 3.39 -2.38
CA ASP A 17 -7.91 4.35 -1.59
C ASP A 17 -6.99 5.51 -1.18
N VAL A 18 -7.44 6.76 -1.36
CA VAL A 18 -6.63 7.94 -1.07
C VAL A 18 -6.25 8.05 0.41
N ARG A 19 -7.07 7.48 1.30
CA ARG A 19 -6.89 7.58 2.76
C ARG A 19 -5.72 6.74 3.28
N ASP A 20 -5.48 5.55 2.70
CA ASP A 20 -4.40 4.65 3.12
C ASP A 20 -3.39 4.32 2.00
N GLY A 21 -3.68 4.73 0.76
CA GLY A 21 -2.81 4.49 -0.39
C GLY A 21 -2.70 3.03 -0.81
N LEU A 22 -3.66 2.20 -0.43
CA LEU A 22 -3.60 0.76 -0.64
C LEU A 22 -4.72 0.27 -1.57
N LYS A 23 -4.36 -0.68 -2.42
CA LYS A 23 -5.33 -1.49 -3.16
C LYS A 23 -6.01 -2.49 -2.20
N PRO A 24 -7.24 -2.94 -2.47
CA PRO A 24 -7.96 -3.87 -1.58
C PRO A 24 -7.15 -5.11 -1.20
N VAL A 25 -6.49 -5.76 -2.16
CA VAL A 25 -5.66 -6.95 -1.88
C VAL A 25 -4.47 -6.63 -0.97
N GLN A 26 -3.84 -5.47 -1.14
CA GLN A 26 -2.72 -5.04 -0.31
C GLN A 26 -3.17 -4.79 1.15
N ARG A 27 -4.29 -4.10 1.32
CA ARG A 27 -4.90 -3.85 2.64
C ARG A 27 -5.24 -5.15 3.36
N ARG A 28 -5.84 -6.11 2.65
CA ARG A 28 -6.19 -7.43 3.18
C ARG A 28 -4.96 -8.23 3.60
N ILE A 29 -3.87 -8.17 2.83
CA ILE A 29 -2.61 -8.82 3.18
C ILE A 29 -2.04 -8.24 4.48
N LEU A 30 -1.91 -6.91 4.56
CA LEU A 30 -1.35 -6.26 5.75
C LEU A 30 -2.23 -6.49 6.99
N TYR A 31 -3.55 -6.43 6.82
CA TYR A 31 -4.49 -6.71 7.91
C TYR A 31 -4.44 -8.18 8.37
N ALA A 32 -4.39 -9.14 7.46
CA ALA A 32 -4.27 -10.56 7.80
C ALA A 32 -2.95 -10.85 8.56
N MET A 33 -1.85 -10.25 8.12
CA MET A 33 -0.56 -10.38 8.82
C MET A 33 -0.63 -9.81 10.24
N TYR A 34 -1.21 -8.63 10.39
CA TYR A 34 -1.40 -8.00 11.71
C TYR A 34 -2.31 -8.83 12.62
N SER A 35 -3.48 -9.24 12.13
CA SER A 35 -4.46 -10.02 12.90
C SER A 35 -3.93 -11.39 13.34
N SER A 36 -3.07 -12.00 12.52
CA SER A 36 -2.39 -13.25 12.88
C SER A 36 -1.15 -13.04 13.77
N GLY A 37 -0.82 -11.80 14.14
CA GLY A 37 0.35 -11.47 14.95
C GLY A 37 1.68 -11.69 14.23
N ASN A 38 1.73 -11.50 12.90
CA ASN A 38 2.94 -11.57 12.09
C ASN A 38 3.58 -10.18 11.96
N THR A 39 3.89 -9.56 13.10
CA THR A 39 4.39 -8.19 13.25
C THR A 39 5.93 -8.12 13.11
N HIS A 40 6.47 -6.90 13.00
CA HIS A 40 7.90 -6.68 12.75
C HIS A 40 8.81 -7.28 13.84
N ASP A 41 8.33 -7.33 15.09
CA ASP A 41 9.06 -7.85 16.26
C ASP A 41 9.03 -9.38 16.37
N LYS A 42 8.30 -10.06 15.50
CA LYS A 42 8.15 -11.52 15.48
C LYS A 42 9.06 -12.18 14.46
N ASN A 43 9.18 -13.49 14.59
CA ASN A 43 9.89 -14.31 13.62
C ASN A 43 9.18 -14.31 12.27
N PHE A 44 9.94 -14.43 11.19
CA PHE A 44 9.40 -14.61 9.86
C PHE A 44 8.51 -15.87 9.78
N ARG A 45 7.44 -15.80 9.03
CA ARG A 45 6.52 -16.91 8.77
C ARG A 45 6.49 -17.23 7.28
N LYS A 46 6.24 -18.50 6.93
CA LYS A 46 6.09 -18.90 5.53
C LYS A 46 5.05 -18.05 4.81
N SER A 47 5.40 -17.52 3.64
CA SER A 47 4.50 -16.68 2.84
C SER A 47 3.22 -17.43 2.46
N ALA A 48 3.30 -18.74 2.24
CA ALA A 48 2.15 -19.59 1.97
C ALA A 48 1.09 -19.55 3.07
N LYS A 49 1.49 -19.35 4.35
CA LYS A 49 0.53 -19.22 5.46
C LYS A 49 -0.26 -17.91 5.32
N THR A 50 0.42 -16.80 5.12
CA THR A 50 -0.23 -15.50 4.92
C THR A 50 -1.17 -15.52 3.72
N VAL A 51 -0.73 -16.08 2.59
CA VAL A 51 -1.55 -16.22 1.39
C VAL A 51 -2.81 -17.04 1.68
N GLY A 52 -2.67 -18.17 2.37
CA GLY A 52 -3.80 -19.02 2.78
C GLY A 52 -4.80 -18.28 3.69
N ASP A 53 -4.30 -17.54 4.69
CA ASP A 53 -5.14 -16.75 5.60
C ASP A 53 -5.92 -15.65 4.83
N VAL A 54 -5.27 -14.98 3.87
CA VAL A 54 -5.91 -13.93 3.04
C VAL A 54 -7.02 -14.51 2.17
N ILE A 55 -6.75 -15.59 1.45
CA ILE A 55 -7.73 -16.22 0.55
C ILE A 55 -8.91 -16.78 1.36
N GLY A 56 -8.62 -17.47 2.45
CA GLY A 56 -9.65 -18.11 3.25
C GLY A 56 -10.57 -17.14 3.97
N GLN A 57 -10.09 -15.94 4.31
CA GLN A 57 -10.86 -15.01 5.14
C GLN A 57 -11.32 -13.74 4.41
N TYR A 58 -10.56 -13.22 3.44
CA TYR A 58 -10.80 -11.87 2.93
C TYR A 58 -10.87 -11.75 1.42
N HIS A 59 -10.16 -12.61 0.66
CA HIS A 59 -9.96 -12.39 -0.77
C HIS A 59 -10.07 -13.70 -1.57
N PRO A 60 -11.29 -14.11 -1.97
CA PRO A 60 -11.55 -15.39 -2.61
C PRO A 60 -11.13 -15.40 -4.10
N HIS A 61 -9.87 -15.10 -4.36
CA HIS A 61 -9.24 -15.09 -5.69
C HIS A 61 -8.03 -16.05 -5.72
N GLY A 62 -7.38 -16.19 -6.88
CA GLY A 62 -6.25 -17.08 -7.04
C GLY A 62 -5.07 -16.74 -6.11
N ASP A 63 -4.42 -17.76 -5.56
CA ASP A 63 -3.27 -17.65 -4.65
C ASP A 63 -2.08 -16.91 -5.27
N SER A 64 -1.87 -17.09 -6.57
CA SER A 64 -0.81 -16.41 -7.32
C SER A 64 -0.94 -14.90 -7.27
N SER A 65 -2.15 -14.35 -7.45
CA SER A 65 -2.40 -12.91 -7.43
C SER A 65 -2.14 -12.29 -6.05
N VAL A 66 -2.55 -12.98 -4.98
CA VAL A 66 -2.30 -12.56 -3.60
C VAL A 66 -0.80 -12.62 -3.29
N TYR A 67 -0.12 -13.70 -3.69
CA TYR A 67 1.31 -13.83 -3.49
C TYR A 67 2.12 -12.78 -4.25
N GLU A 68 1.79 -12.52 -5.52
CA GLU A 68 2.45 -11.46 -6.31
C GLU A 68 2.26 -10.07 -5.67
N ALA A 69 1.07 -9.77 -5.19
CA ALA A 69 0.83 -8.51 -4.46
C ALA A 69 1.67 -8.43 -3.18
N MET A 70 1.76 -9.53 -2.42
CA MET A 70 2.60 -9.63 -1.22
C MET A 70 4.08 -9.44 -1.54
N VAL A 71 4.59 -10.07 -2.60
CA VAL A 71 5.96 -9.92 -3.07
C VAL A 71 6.26 -8.47 -3.45
N ARG A 72 5.37 -7.81 -4.19
CA ARG A 72 5.54 -6.39 -4.58
C ARG A 72 5.65 -5.46 -3.38
N LEU A 73 4.93 -5.74 -2.29
CA LEU A 73 5.04 -4.98 -1.04
C LEU A 73 6.38 -5.15 -0.32
N SER A 74 7.21 -6.13 -0.72
CA SER A 74 8.55 -6.38 -0.18
C SER A 74 9.69 -5.93 -1.08
N GLN A 75 9.40 -5.42 -2.29
CA GLN A 75 10.43 -5.06 -3.28
C GLN A 75 10.84 -3.60 -3.11
N ASP A 76 12.08 -3.35 -2.69
CA ASP A 76 12.64 -2.02 -2.44
C ASP A 76 12.91 -1.20 -3.70
N TRP A 77 12.90 -1.83 -4.88
CA TRP A 77 12.93 -1.15 -6.18
C TRP A 77 11.53 -0.78 -6.71
N LYS A 78 10.45 -1.27 -6.08
CA LYS A 78 9.05 -0.96 -6.41
C LYS A 78 8.43 0.03 -5.44
N LEU A 79 8.76 -0.08 -4.15
CA LEU A 79 8.25 0.80 -3.10
C LEU A 79 9.39 1.62 -2.51
N ARG A 80 9.13 2.90 -2.29
CA ARG A 80 10.09 3.79 -1.61
C ARG A 80 10.37 3.33 -0.18
N HIS A 81 9.33 2.78 0.46
CA HIS A 81 9.42 2.11 1.76
C HIS A 81 8.62 0.82 1.72
N VAL A 82 9.29 -0.31 1.86
CA VAL A 82 8.64 -1.61 1.85
C VAL A 82 7.70 -1.77 3.05
N LEU A 83 6.56 -2.41 2.81
CA LEU A 83 5.56 -2.68 3.85
C LEU A 83 5.66 -4.11 4.38
N ILE A 84 6.36 -4.98 3.67
CA ILE A 84 6.62 -6.37 4.06
C ILE A 84 8.13 -6.60 4.00
N GLU A 85 8.69 -7.17 5.06
CA GLU A 85 10.02 -7.73 5.06
C GLU A 85 9.94 -9.20 4.61
N MET A 86 10.78 -9.59 3.66
CA MET A 86 10.75 -10.95 3.11
C MET A 86 12.14 -11.57 3.11
N HIS A 87 12.23 -12.82 3.53
CA HIS A 87 13.39 -13.67 3.40
C HIS A 87 13.21 -14.65 2.21
N GLY A 88 14.29 -14.88 1.49
CA GLY A 88 14.31 -15.69 0.30
C GLY A 88 14.30 -14.85 -0.98
N ASN A 89 14.18 -15.51 -2.13
CA ASN A 89 14.14 -14.83 -3.41
C ASN A 89 12.76 -14.19 -3.64
N ASN A 90 12.70 -12.87 -3.58
CA ASN A 90 11.50 -12.05 -3.87
C ASN A 90 11.54 -11.41 -5.28
N GLY A 91 12.35 -11.94 -6.19
CA GLY A 91 12.54 -11.40 -7.54
C GLY A 91 13.72 -10.45 -7.66
N SER A 92 13.84 -9.82 -8.82
CA SER A 92 14.87 -8.81 -9.08
C SER A 92 14.29 -7.61 -9.86
N ILE A 93 15.07 -6.53 -9.93
CA ILE A 93 14.74 -5.36 -10.75
C ILE A 93 14.73 -5.71 -12.25
N ASP A 94 15.50 -6.72 -12.66
CA ASP A 94 15.57 -7.23 -14.04
C ASP A 94 14.39 -8.15 -14.39
N ASN A 95 13.37 -8.17 -13.51
CA ASN A 95 12.13 -8.93 -13.68
C ASN A 95 12.29 -10.46 -13.55
N ASP A 96 13.30 -10.94 -12.83
CA ASP A 96 13.34 -12.34 -12.44
C ASP A 96 12.15 -12.65 -11.51
N PRO A 97 11.51 -13.83 -11.67
CA PRO A 97 10.38 -14.20 -10.84
C PRO A 97 10.81 -14.49 -9.40
N PRO A 98 9.94 -14.26 -8.41
CA PRO A 98 10.19 -14.69 -7.05
C PRO A 98 10.15 -16.22 -6.94
N ALA A 99 10.78 -16.75 -5.90
CA ALA A 99 10.60 -18.14 -5.54
C ALA A 99 9.14 -18.42 -5.12
N ALA A 100 8.71 -19.67 -5.25
CA ALA A 100 7.35 -20.04 -4.83
C ALA A 100 7.13 -19.77 -3.33
N MET A 101 5.90 -19.42 -2.96
CA MET A 101 5.50 -18.97 -1.60
C MET A 101 5.83 -19.97 -0.47
N ARG A 102 6.07 -21.24 -0.79
CA ARG A 102 6.50 -22.25 0.17
C ARG A 102 7.96 -22.11 0.60
N TYR A 103 8.77 -21.40 -0.19
CA TYR A 103 10.20 -21.19 0.07
C TYR A 103 10.48 -19.85 0.73
N THR A 104 9.66 -18.83 0.49
CA THR A 104 9.83 -17.51 1.08
C THR A 104 9.16 -17.38 2.45
N GLU A 105 9.67 -16.47 3.25
CA GLU A 105 9.13 -16.14 4.57
C GLU A 105 8.96 -14.62 4.67
N ALA A 106 7.95 -14.18 5.39
CA ALA A 106 7.62 -12.77 5.49
C ALA A 106 7.10 -12.36 6.86
N LYS A 107 7.20 -11.07 7.15
CA LYS A 107 6.58 -10.39 8.28
C LYS A 107 6.28 -8.93 7.91
N LEU A 108 5.45 -8.25 8.70
CA LEU A 108 5.23 -6.80 8.53
C LEU A 108 6.55 -6.05 8.77
N SER A 109 6.76 -4.97 7.99
CA SER A 109 7.78 -3.99 8.31
C SER A 109 7.32 -3.08 9.46
N LEU A 110 8.27 -2.41 10.11
CA LEU A 110 7.95 -1.44 11.15
C LEU A 110 7.04 -0.31 10.62
N LEU A 111 7.27 0.14 9.39
CA LEU A 111 6.45 1.20 8.79
C LEU A 111 5.03 0.73 8.46
N ALA A 112 4.84 -0.53 8.07
CA ALA A 112 3.50 -1.08 7.85
C ALA A 112 2.66 -1.07 9.12
N GLU A 113 3.27 -1.24 10.30
CA GLU A 113 2.55 -1.18 11.56
C GLU A 113 2.05 0.24 11.89
N GLU A 114 2.70 1.28 11.39
CA GLU A 114 2.19 2.65 11.51
C GLU A 114 0.94 2.90 10.65
N LEU A 115 0.72 2.11 9.59
CA LEU A 115 -0.55 2.12 8.85
C LEU A 115 -1.69 1.45 9.64
N LEU A 116 -1.37 0.47 10.46
CA LEU A 116 -2.31 -0.35 11.23
C LEU A 116 -2.50 0.14 12.67
N ARG A 117 -1.65 1.04 13.12
CA ARG A 117 -1.66 1.55 14.48
C ARG A 117 -3.01 2.18 14.80
N ASP A 118 -3.52 1.88 15.98
CA ASP A 118 -4.81 2.33 16.47
C ASP A 118 -6.04 1.72 15.76
N ILE A 119 -5.89 0.69 14.92
CA ILE A 119 -6.99 0.02 14.22
C ILE A 119 -8.03 -0.55 15.20
N ASN A 120 -7.61 -0.94 16.41
CA ASN A 120 -8.48 -1.48 17.46
C ASN A 120 -9.17 -0.38 18.30
N LYS A 121 -9.04 0.90 17.95
CA LYS A 121 -9.60 2.05 18.67
C LYS A 121 -10.77 2.70 17.95
N GLU A 122 -11.49 1.95 17.12
CA GLU A 122 -12.66 2.44 16.36
C GLU A 122 -12.31 3.65 15.45
N THR A 123 -11.06 3.71 14.96
CA THR A 123 -10.58 4.81 14.10
C THR A 123 -11.06 4.68 12.66
N VAL A 124 -11.46 3.48 12.24
CA VAL A 124 -11.93 3.16 10.89
C VAL A 124 -13.13 2.23 10.95
N SER A 125 -13.96 2.28 9.92
CA SER A 125 -15.12 1.40 9.78
C SER A 125 -14.69 0.00 9.35
N PHE A 126 -15.38 -1.01 9.87
CA PHE A 126 -15.25 -2.39 9.44
C PHE A 126 -16.49 -2.81 8.66
N ILE A 127 -16.30 -3.65 7.68
CA ILE A 127 -17.36 -4.23 6.83
C ILE A 127 -17.27 -5.75 6.88
N PRO A 128 -18.38 -6.48 6.66
CA PRO A 128 -18.33 -7.91 6.48
C PRO A 128 -17.42 -8.29 5.29
N ASN A 129 -16.69 -9.40 5.46
CA ASN A 129 -15.94 -10.01 4.37
C ASN A 129 -16.86 -10.61 3.30
N TYR A 130 -16.30 -11.31 2.30
CA TYR A 130 -17.05 -11.83 1.16
C TYR A 130 -18.14 -12.85 1.52
N ASP A 131 -18.02 -13.58 2.62
CA ASP A 131 -18.96 -14.62 3.08
C ASP A 131 -19.71 -14.26 4.39
N ASP A 132 -19.60 -13.03 4.85
CA ASP A 132 -20.20 -12.48 6.07
C ASP A 132 -19.78 -13.23 7.37
N THR A 133 -18.68 -13.98 7.36
CA THR A 133 -18.20 -14.74 8.53
C THR A 133 -17.28 -13.94 9.45
N THR A 134 -16.60 -12.91 8.92
CA THR A 134 -15.70 -12.04 9.69
C THR A 134 -15.76 -10.61 9.19
N LEU A 135 -15.07 -9.71 9.88
CA LEU A 135 -14.99 -8.29 9.49
C LEU A 135 -13.61 -7.95 8.94
N GLU A 136 -13.58 -7.09 7.92
CA GLU A 136 -12.38 -6.49 7.40
C GLU A 136 -12.43 -4.96 7.46
N PRO A 137 -11.30 -4.25 7.65
CA PRO A 137 -11.29 -2.80 7.66
C PRO A 137 -11.55 -2.24 6.26
N MET A 138 -12.41 -1.25 6.17
CA MET A 138 -12.68 -0.54 4.91
C MET A 138 -11.42 0.20 4.42
N VAL A 139 -10.66 0.79 5.34
CA VAL A 139 -9.35 1.42 5.14
C VAL A 139 -8.49 1.22 6.38
N LEU A 140 -7.17 1.39 6.27
CA LEU A 140 -6.30 1.41 7.44
C LEU A 140 -6.25 2.82 8.05
N PRO A 141 -5.99 2.95 9.39
CA PRO A 141 -5.91 4.24 10.08
C PRO A 141 -4.83 5.18 9.55
N SER A 142 -3.77 4.63 9.01
CA SER A 142 -2.70 5.30 8.26
C SER A 142 -2.18 6.59 8.90
N ARG A 143 -1.16 6.50 9.75
CA ARG A 143 -0.59 7.65 10.46
C ARG A 143 0.29 8.56 9.59
N PHE A 144 0.51 8.20 8.34
CA PHE A 144 1.23 9.00 7.34
C PHE A 144 0.59 8.83 5.96
N PRO A 145 0.72 9.80 5.05
CA PRO A 145 0.14 9.74 3.70
C PRO A 145 0.88 8.71 2.81
N ASN A 146 0.56 7.43 2.98
CA ASN A 146 1.22 6.33 2.26
C ASN A 146 1.10 6.46 0.74
N LEU A 147 -0.03 6.99 0.23
CA LEU A 147 -0.21 7.20 -1.21
C LEU A 147 0.88 8.12 -1.80
N LEU A 148 1.27 9.17 -1.08
CA LEU A 148 2.34 10.06 -1.52
C LEU A 148 3.72 9.45 -1.29
N VAL A 149 3.92 8.74 -0.18
CA VAL A 149 5.22 8.17 0.19
C VAL A 149 5.63 7.05 -0.76
N ASN A 150 4.74 6.09 -1.01
CA ASN A 150 5.02 4.93 -1.85
C ASN A 150 4.54 5.07 -3.29
N GLY A 151 3.69 6.07 -3.56
CA GLY A 151 3.04 6.19 -4.86
C GLY A 151 2.06 5.06 -5.15
N SER A 152 1.51 5.05 -6.34
CA SER A 152 0.73 3.93 -6.84
C SER A 152 0.68 3.96 -8.37
N THR A 153 0.78 2.80 -8.98
CA THR A 153 0.55 2.62 -10.41
C THR A 153 -0.53 1.57 -10.62
N GLY A 154 -1.40 1.79 -11.58
CA GLY A 154 -2.45 0.84 -11.91
C GLY A 154 -3.20 1.23 -13.16
N ILE A 155 -3.74 0.23 -13.85
CA ILE A 155 -4.59 0.40 -15.01
C ILE A 155 -5.94 -0.18 -14.67
N SER A 156 -6.98 0.65 -14.71
CA SER A 156 -8.37 0.25 -14.52
C SER A 156 -9.17 0.45 -15.79
N ALA A 157 -10.38 -0.05 -15.84
CA ALA A 157 -11.29 0.18 -16.96
C ALA A 157 -11.69 1.67 -17.01
N GLY A 158 -11.11 2.43 -17.95
CA GLY A 158 -11.39 3.85 -18.16
C GLY A 158 -10.51 4.83 -17.40
N TYR A 159 -9.66 4.37 -16.46
CA TYR A 159 -8.76 5.21 -15.68
C TYR A 159 -7.38 4.57 -15.54
N ALA A 160 -6.35 5.40 -15.43
CA ALA A 160 -5.00 4.96 -15.06
C ALA A 160 -4.52 5.79 -13.87
N THR A 161 -3.93 5.12 -12.89
CA THR A 161 -3.27 5.75 -11.75
C THR A 161 -1.77 5.67 -11.95
N ASP A 162 -1.09 6.80 -11.86
CA ASP A 162 0.37 6.87 -11.92
C ASP A 162 0.87 7.99 -10.99
N ILE A 163 0.94 7.66 -9.69
CA ILE A 163 1.38 8.56 -8.65
C ILE A 163 2.80 8.18 -8.26
N PRO A 164 3.79 9.06 -8.45
CA PRO A 164 5.17 8.77 -8.09
C PRO A 164 5.36 8.76 -6.56
N PRO A 165 6.36 8.03 -6.05
CA PRO A 165 6.71 8.07 -4.64
C PRO A 165 7.44 9.36 -4.26
N HIS A 166 7.39 9.73 -2.96
CA HIS A 166 8.01 10.93 -2.41
C HIS A 166 8.79 10.64 -1.13
N ASN A 167 9.68 11.56 -0.77
CA ASN A 167 10.47 11.44 0.44
C ASN A 167 9.59 11.52 1.69
N LEU A 168 9.68 10.52 2.57
CA LEU A 168 8.87 10.42 3.79
C LEU A 168 8.98 11.65 4.69
N ALA A 169 10.19 12.15 4.93
CA ALA A 169 10.40 13.31 5.78
C ALA A 169 9.79 14.59 5.18
N GLU A 170 9.91 14.79 3.87
CA GLU A 170 9.31 15.92 3.16
C GLU A 170 7.77 15.84 3.23
N VAL A 171 7.20 14.66 3.01
CA VAL A 171 5.74 14.44 3.09
C VAL A 171 5.23 14.72 4.50
N ILE A 172 5.92 14.23 5.54
CA ILE A 172 5.53 14.48 6.93
C ILE A 172 5.59 15.99 7.25
N GLN A 173 6.65 16.68 6.83
CA GLN A 173 6.76 18.13 7.05
C GLN A 173 5.62 18.90 6.35
N ALA A 174 5.29 18.55 5.12
CA ALA A 174 4.17 19.14 4.41
C ALA A 174 2.82 18.85 5.10
N THR A 175 2.63 17.63 5.57
CA THR A 175 1.43 17.22 6.32
C THR A 175 1.26 18.04 7.60
N LEU A 176 2.32 18.23 8.38
CA LEU A 176 2.29 19.07 9.57
C LEU A 176 1.92 20.52 9.22
N LYS A 177 2.43 21.05 8.12
CA LYS A 177 2.07 22.41 7.66
C LYS A 177 0.64 22.52 7.17
N TYR A 178 0.11 21.46 6.56
CA TYR A 178 -1.31 21.40 6.19
C TYR A 178 -2.22 21.34 7.41
N ILE A 179 -1.84 20.59 8.46
CA ILE A 179 -2.59 20.53 9.72
C ILE A 179 -2.60 21.91 10.42
N ASP A 180 -1.44 22.61 10.43
CA ASP A 180 -1.33 23.95 11.01
C ASP A 180 -2.13 24.99 10.23
N ASN A 181 -2.25 24.84 8.91
CA ASN A 181 -2.96 25.75 8.01
C ASN A 181 -3.61 24.97 6.85
N PRO A 182 -4.89 24.56 6.98
CA PRO A 182 -5.62 23.83 5.93
C PRO A 182 -5.79 24.58 4.60
N ASP A 183 -5.66 25.92 4.62
CA ASP A 183 -5.76 26.77 3.42
C ASP A 183 -4.41 26.94 2.68
N ILE A 184 -3.37 26.19 3.08
CA ILE A 184 -2.06 26.20 2.43
C ILE A 184 -2.19 25.77 0.96
N THR A 185 -1.58 26.56 0.07
CA THR A 185 -1.63 26.27 -1.38
C THR A 185 -0.62 25.21 -1.80
N VAL A 186 -0.85 24.56 -2.97
CA VAL A 186 0.08 23.60 -3.55
C VAL A 186 1.49 24.20 -3.69
N ASN A 187 1.61 25.43 -4.18
CA ASN A 187 2.88 26.15 -4.31
C ASN A 187 3.61 26.36 -2.97
N GLN A 188 2.86 26.49 -1.88
CA GLN A 188 3.45 26.58 -0.54
C GLN A 188 3.88 25.19 -0.03
N LEU A 189 3.11 24.13 -0.31
CA LEU A 189 3.48 22.76 0.00
C LEU A 189 4.73 22.29 -0.75
N MET A 190 4.92 22.74 -1.99
CA MET A 190 6.12 22.46 -2.79
C MET A 190 7.42 23.04 -2.20
N LYS A 191 7.36 23.91 -1.20
CA LYS A 191 8.55 24.31 -0.43
C LYS A 191 9.08 23.17 0.46
N TYR A 192 8.21 22.23 0.81
CA TYR A 192 8.50 21.06 1.64
C TYR A 192 8.67 19.80 0.79
N ILE A 193 7.74 19.51 -0.12
CA ILE A 193 7.84 18.41 -1.09
C ILE A 193 8.43 18.96 -2.38
N LYS A 194 9.69 18.64 -2.64
CA LYS A 194 10.43 19.21 -3.78
C LYS A 194 10.17 18.49 -5.09
N GLY A 195 9.69 17.26 -5.02
CA GLY A 195 9.40 16.42 -6.17
C GLY A 195 9.41 14.94 -5.83
N PRO A 196 9.21 14.07 -6.82
CA PRO A 196 9.29 12.63 -6.65
C PRO A 196 10.65 12.16 -6.12
N ASP A 197 10.64 11.10 -5.31
CA ASP A 197 11.82 10.43 -4.76
C ASP A 197 11.77 8.94 -5.11
N PHE A 198 12.38 8.57 -6.23
CA PHE A 198 12.30 7.23 -6.79
C PHE A 198 13.19 6.24 -6.01
N PRO A 199 12.71 5.02 -5.69
CA PRO A 199 13.49 4.01 -4.96
C PRO A 199 14.74 3.57 -5.72
N THR A 200 14.74 3.68 -7.05
CA THR A 200 15.89 3.33 -7.91
C THR A 200 16.86 4.48 -8.14
N GLY A 201 16.68 5.64 -7.48
CA GLY A 201 17.58 6.78 -7.58
C GLY A 201 17.48 7.58 -8.89
N GLY A 202 16.31 7.55 -9.55
CA GLY A 202 16.06 8.34 -10.75
C GLY A 202 16.24 9.84 -10.50
N ILE A 203 16.85 10.55 -11.45
CA ILE A 203 17.13 11.99 -11.38
C ILE A 203 16.18 12.74 -12.30
N ILE A 204 15.43 13.69 -11.74
CA ILE A 204 14.55 14.58 -12.50
C ILE A 204 15.36 15.83 -12.92
N GLN A 205 15.35 16.13 -14.21
CA GLN A 205 16.01 17.32 -14.75
C GLN A 205 15.01 18.47 -14.90
N GLY A 206 15.26 19.55 -14.15
CA GLY A 206 14.43 20.76 -14.17
C GLY A 206 13.23 20.72 -13.20
N ILE A 207 12.88 21.90 -12.67
CA ILE A 207 11.80 22.05 -11.68
C ILE A 207 10.45 22.41 -12.32
N ASP A 208 10.47 22.99 -13.53
CA ASP A 208 9.24 23.52 -14.15
C ASP A 208 8.25 22.41 -14.51
N GLY A 209 8.76 21.23 -14.91
CA GLY A 209 7.93 20.05 -15.15
C GLY A 209 7.23 19.55 -13.90
N ILE A 210 7.91 19.56 -12.75
CA ILE A 210 7.34 19.17 -11.45
C ILE A 210 6.22 20.13 -11.06
N LYS A 211 6.46 21.44 -11.15
CA LYS A 211 5.46 22.48 -10.84
C LYS A 211 4.22 22.30 -11.69
N LYS A 212 4.39 22.16 -13.01
CA LYS A 212 3.28 21.97 -13.93
C LYS A 212 2.47 20.69 -13.61
N ALA A 213 3.14 19.61 -13.24
CA ALA A 213 2.47 18.36 -12.89
C ALA A 213 1.68 18.44 -11.58
N TYR A 214 2.13 19.25 -10.61
CA TYR A 214 1.44 19.38 -9.32
C TYR A 214 0.34 20.46 -9.33
N GLU A 215 0.37 21.38 -10.28
CA GLU A 215 -0.64 22.45 -10.44
C GLU A 215 -1.79 22.05 -11.39
N SER A 216 -1.66 20.93 -12.12
CA SER A 216 -2.68 20.43 -13.07
C SER A 216 -3.71 19.55 -12.36
#